data_0643d23f21dc6eb227c29c49e18f7ded
#
_entry.id   0643d23f21dc6eb227c29c49e18f7ded
#
_cell.length_a   1.000
_cell.length_b   1.000
_cell.length_c   1.000
_cell.angle_alpha   90.00
_cell.angle_beta   90.00
_cell.angle_gamma   90.00
#
_symmetry.space_group_name_H-M   'P 1'
#
loop_
_entity.id
_entity.type
_entity.pdbx_description
1 polymer ?
#
loop_
_entity_poly.entity_id
_entity_poly.type
_entity_poly.pdbx_seq_one_letter_code
_entity_poly.pdbx_strand_id
1 'polypeptide(L)'
;MKTGWKDDIFEGKRKFTLIQNEDHTVSLEDVTEYTQKGDAFGAMELDAIGEEFNRAKETVLVTLTVSGWTGTAAPYIQTVSVSDAKESMEPILVSALEDGASEAVQKAYSKAFGIVSSGTASVGDGTATFKVYKKPVTDIVVGLKGV
;
A
#
# COMPACT_ATOMS: atom_id res chain seq x y z
N MET A 1 -7.75 3.73 4.78
CA MET A 1 -7.69 5.06 5.44
C MET A 1 -9.06 5.70 5.45
N LYS A 2 -9.49 6.34 6.55
CA LYS A 2 -10.77 7.07 6.62
C LYS A 2 -10.71 8.33 5.77
N THR A 3 -11.74 8.57 4.97
CA THR A 3 -11.98 9.79 4.20
C THR A 3 -13.34 10.37 4.59
N GLY A 4 -13.62 11.62 4.25
CA GLY A 4 -14.90 12.25 4.56
C GLY A 4 -15.03 12.62 6.04
N TRP A 5 -13.96 13.12 6.64
CA TRP A 5 -13.95 13.67 8.00
C TRP A 5 -15.00 14.77 8.13
N LYS A 6 -15.67 14.79 9.27
CA LYS A 6 -16.69 15.79 9.59
C LYS A 6 -16.18 16.73 10.67
N ASP A 7 -16.47 18.00 10.53
CA ASP A 7 -16.24 19.00 11.56
C ASP A 7 -17.42 19.12 12.51
N ASP A 8 -17.16 19.66 13.71
CA ASP A 8 -18.21 20.08 14.63
C ASP A 8 -19.02 21.23 14.01
N ILE A 9 -20.34 21.12 13.99
CA ILE A 9 -21.25 22.19 13.60
C ILE A 9 -22.14 22.56 14.78
N PHE A 10 -22.09 23.82 15.20
CA PHE A 10 -22.87 24.37 16.32
C PHE A 10 -23.11 25.86 16.09
N GLU A 11 -24.11 26.42 16.75
CA GLU A 11 -24.38 27.86 16.70
C GLU A 11 -23.71 28.61 17.87
N GLY A 12 -23.12 29.76 17.56
CA GLY A 12 -22.52 30.65 18.54
C GLY A 12 -21.14 30.24 19.00
N LYS A 13 -20.88 30.26 20.29
CA LYS A 13 -19.59 29.90 20.92
C LYS A 13 -19.69 28.55 21.61
N ARG A 14 -18.59 27.81 21.70
CA ARG A 14 -18.49 26.61 22.57
C ARG A 14 -18.79 26.97 24.01
N LYS A 15 -19.56 26.10 24.65
CA LYS A 15 -19.99 26.26 26.06
C LYS A 15 -19.36 25.16 26.89
N PHE A 16 -18.82 25.54 28.06
CA PHE A 16 -18.20 24.60 28.98
C PHE A 16 -18.75 24.81 30.37
N THR A 17 -18.99 23.70 31.09
CA THR A 17 -19.29 23.71 32.51
C THR A 17 -18.05 23.32 33.30
N LEU A 18 -17.82 24.02 34.42
CA LEU A 18 -16.80 23.70 35.41
C LEU A 18 -17.32 22.63 36.35
N ILE A 19 -16.62 21.54 36.51
CA ILE A 19 -16.92 20.47 37.45
C ILE A 19 -15.82 20.43 38.51
N GLN A 20 -16.18 20.53 39.77
CA GLN A 20 -15.28 20.33 40.88
C GLN A 20 -15.14 18.83 41.15
N ASN A 21 -13.93 18.30 41.05
CA ASN A 21 -13.64 16.90 41.30
C ASN A 21 -13.40 16.64 42.81
N GLU A 22 -13.52 15.39 43.25
CA GLU A 22 -13.30 14.98 44.63
C GLU A 22 -11.85 15.19 45.10
N ASP A 23 -10.89 15.19 44.19
CA ASP A 23 -9.46 15.44 44.43
C ASP A 23 -9.10 16.94 44.48
N HIS A 24 -10.09 17.81 44.53
CA HIS A 24 -9.97 19.30 44.52
C HIS A 24 -9.45 19.87 43.19
N THR A 25 -9.33 19.06 42.11
CA THR A 25 -9.08 19.57 40.77
C THR A 25 -10.38 20.04 40.11
N VAL A 26 -10.26 20.71 38.96
CA VAL A 26 -11.39 21.15 38.16
C VAL A 26 -11.33 20.56 36.78
N SER A 27 -12.44 20.01 36.31
CA SER A 27 -12.62 19.55 34.93
C SER A 27 -13.53 20.50 34.15
N LEU A 28 -13.33 20.56 32.86
CA LEU A 28 -14.21 21.23 31.90
C LEU A 28 -15.02 20.20 31.15
N GLU A 29 -16.34 20.30 31.22
CA GLU A 29 -17.25 19.50 30.41
C GLU A 29 -17.79 20.37 29.27
N ASP A 30 -17.67 19.88 28.03
CA ASP A 30 -18.23 20.55 26.87
C ASP A 30 -19.74 20.29 26.80
N VAL A 31 -20.53 21.33 27.06
CA VAL A 31 -21.99 21.35 27.02
C VAL A 31 -22.53 22.10 25.80
N THR A 32 -21.73 22.18 24.74
CA THR A 32 -22.14 22.80 23.48
C THR A 32 -23.22 21.95 22.81
N GLU A 33 -24.29 22.57 22.36
CA GLU A 33 -25.30 21.91 21.54
C GLU A 33 -24.81 21.81 20.09
N TYR A 34 -24.43 20.59 19.67
CA TYR A 34 -23.95 20.33 18.33
C TYR A 34 -25.13 19.91 17.43
N THR A 35 -25.28 20.54 16.28
CA THR A 35 -26.14 20.04 15.20
C THR A 35 -25.46 18.89 14.45
N GLN A 36 -24.14 18.89 14.41
CA GLN A 36 -23.32 17.75 14.00
C GLN A 36 -22.08 17.69 14.89
N LYS A 37 -21.83 16.53 15.48
CA LYS A 37 -20.55 16.29 16.18
C LYS A 37 -19.52 15.81 15.17
N GLY A 38 -18.37 16.43 15.20
CA GLY A 38 -17.26 16.08 14.32
C GLY A 38 -16.62 14.74 14.70
N ASP A 39 -15.81 14.25 13.81
CA ASP A 39 -15.00 13.06 14.03
C ASP A 39 -13.81 13.37 14.94
N ALA A 40 -13.50 12.48 15.85
CA ALA A 40 -12.26 12.57 16.61
C ALA A 40 -11.05 12.29 15.70
N PHE A 41 -10.02 13.11 15.81
CA PHE A 41 -8.74 12.92 15.16
C PHE A 41 -7.65 12.86 16.21
N GLY A 42 -6.94 11.75 16.29
CA GLY A 42 -5.96 11.49 17.33
C GLY A 42 -4.75 10.71 16.82
N ALA A 43 -3.99 10.13 17.73
CA ALA A 43 -2.77 9.38 17.42
C ALA A 43 -3.03 8.21 16.48
N MET A 44 -4.12 7.47 16.67
CA MET A 44 -4.46 6.30 15.84
C MET A 44 -4.68 6.69 14.38
N GLU A 45 -5.31 7.81 14.11
CA GLU A 45 -5.56 8.31 12.75
C GLU A 45 -4.27 8.78 12.10
N LEU A 46 -3.38 9.43 12.86
CA LEU A 46 -2.06 9.84 12.39
C LEU A 46 -1.18 8.63 12.09
N ASP A 47 -1.19 7.62 12.94
CA ASP A 47 -0.44 6.38 12.73
C ASP A 47 -0.92 5.67 11.46
N ALA A 48 -2.23 5.55 11.27
CA ALA A 48 -2.81 4.94 10.07
C ALA A 48 -2.42 5.70 8.78
N ILE A 49 -2.34 7.03 8.83
CA ILE A 49 -1.85 7.85 7.71
C ILE A 49 -0.36 7.61 7.49
N GLY A 50 0.43 7.55 8.56
CA GLY A 50 1.87 7.30 8.53
C GLY A 50 2.21 5.94 7.93
N GLU A 51 1.52 4.89 8.35
CA GLU A 51 1.65 3.53 7.82
C GLU A 51 1.35 3.49 6.32
N GLU A 52 0.24 4.09 5.90
CA GLU A 52 -0.16 4.14 4.49
C GLU A 52 0.85 4.91 3.64
N PHE A 53 1.39 6.01 4.17
CA PHE A 53 2.42 6.79 3.50
C PHE A 53 3.74 6.00 3.36
N ASN A 54 4.15 5.29 4.42
CA ASN A 54 5.34 4.45 4.39
C ASN A 54 5.17 3.32 3.38
N ARG A 55 4.03 2.61 3.43
CA ARG A 55 3.69 1.57 2.47
C ARG A 55 3.75 2.07 1.02
N ALA A 56 3.20 3.25 0.73
CA ALA A 56 3.22 3.83 -0.61
C ALA A 56 4.64 4.16 -1.12
N LYS A 57 5.60 4.33 -0.21
CA LYS A 57 7.03 4.58 -0.54
C LYS A 57 7.83 3.29 -0.65
N GLU A 58 7.42 2.25 0.02
CA GLU A 58 8.12 0.98 0.09
C GLU A 58 8.07 0.23 -1.25
N THR A 59 9.13 -0.53 -1.51
CA THR A 59 9.22 -1.39 -2.69
C THR A 59 9.57 -2.79 -2.24
N VAL A 60 8.67 -3.73 -2.42
CA VAL A 60 8.90 -5.15 -2.13
C VAL A 60 9.52 -5.81 -3.35
N LEU A 61 10.66 -6.49 -3.17
CA LEU A 61 11.33 -7.21 -4.24
C LEU A 61 10.79 -8.64 -4.34
N VAL A 62 10.45 -9.04 -5.56
CA VAL A 62 10.00 -10.40 -5.86
C VAL A 62 10.81 -11.00 -7.00
N THR A 63 11.10 -12.29 -6.90
CA THR A 63 11.84 -13.03 -7.94
C THR A 63 10.87 -13.84 -8.80
N LEU A 64 10.89 -13.59 -10.09
CA LEU A 64 10.19 -14.38 -11.09
C LEU A 64 11.20 -15.31 -11.76
N THR A 65 11.04 -16.62 -11.53
CA THR A 65 11.98 -17.61 -12.05
C THR A 65 11.52 -18.16 -13.41
N VAL A 66 12.45 -18.57 -14.25
CA VAL A 66 12.14 -19.21 -15.55
C VAL A 66 11.26 -20.45 -15.36
N SER A 67 11.54 -21.25 -14.34
CA SER A 67 10.79 -22.47 -14.04
C SER A 67 9.42 -22.25 -13.40
N GLY A 68 9.19 -21.06 -12.86
CA GLY A 68 7.94 -20.71 -12.16
C GLY A 68 6.76 -20.44 -13.10
N TRP A 69 7.02 -20.24 -14.40
CA TRP A 69 5.96 -19.96 -15.36
C TRP A 69 5.21 -21.22 -15.77
N THR A 70 3.94 -21.28 -15.42
CA THR A 70 3.01 -22.37 -15.73
C THR A 70 2.22 -22.08 -17.02
N GLY A 71 1.60 -23.12 -17.57
CA GLY A 71 0.81 -23.06 -18.82
C GLY A 71 1.53 -23.69 -20.02
N THR A 72 0.75 -24.37 -20.88
CA THR A 72 1.23 -24.98 -22.11
C THR A 72 1.15 -24.03 -23.31
N ALA A 73 0.31 -22.98 -23.19
CA ALA A 73 0.14 -21.90 -24.15
C ALA A 73 0.00 -20.57 -23.40
N ALA A 74 0.20 -19.45 -24.09
CA ALA A 74 -0.01 -18.12 -23.52
C ALA A 74 -1.50 -17.87 -23.18
N PRO A 75 -1.80 -17.13 -22.12
CA PRO A 75 -0.85 -16.48 -21.22
C PRO A 75 -0.19 -17.47 -20.24
N TYR A 76 1.11 -17.29 -20.03
CA TYR A 76 1.84 -18.01 -18.99
C TYR A 76 1.70 -17.30 -17.65
N ILE A 77 1.58 -18.07 -16.57
CA ILE A 77 1.22 -17.54 -15.25
C ILE A 77 2.29 -17.90 -14.24
N GLN A 78 2.68 -16.94 -13.43
CA GLN A 78 3.49 -17.19 -12.23
C GLN A 78 2.91 -16.42 -11.05
N THR A 79 2.67 -17.12 -9.93
CA THR A 79 2.26 -16.52 -8.66
C THR A 79 3.42 -16.59 -7.70
N VAL A 80 3.69 -15.47 -7.01
CA VAL A 80 4.73 -15.34 -5.99
C VAL A 80 4.14 -14.83 -4.70
N SER A 81 4.75 -15.21 -3.57
CA SER A 81 4.37 -14.67 -2.26
C SER A 81 4.85 -13.22 -2.13
N VAL A 82 3.99 -12.38 -1.61
CA VAL A 82 4.25 -10.96 -1.34
C VAL A 82 3.66 -10.65 0.04
N SER A 83 4.52 -10.52 1.05
CA SER A 83 4.06 -10.21 2.41
C SER A 83 3.22 -8.93 2.41
N ASP A 84 2.20 -8.92 3.24
CA ASP A 84 1.30 -7.78 3.46
C ASP A 84 0.47 -7.32 2.25
N ALA A 85 0.62 -7.98 1.09
CA ALA A 85 -0.22 -7.70 -0.07
C ALA A 85 -1.71 -7.96 0.24
N LYS A 86 -2.57 -7.10 -0.27
CA LYS A 86 -4.03 -7.20 -0.18
C LYS A 86 -4.65 -7.07 -1.56
N GLU A 87 -5.75 -7.76 -1.80
CA GLU A 87 -6.48 -7.71 -3.07
C GLU A 87 -6.88 -6.28 -3.50
N SER A 88 -7.07 -5.38 -2.51
CA SER A 88 -7.42 -3.98 -2.76
C SER A 88 -6.25 -3.09 -3.17
N MET A 89 -5.02 -3.61 -3.21
CA MET A 89 -3.83 -2.84 -3.56
C MET A 89 -3.57 -2.88 -5.06
N GLU A 90 -3.07 -1.76 -5.59
CA GLU A 90 -2.68 -1.61 -7.00
C GLU A 90 -1.21 -1.17 -7.09
N PRO A 91 -0.25 -2.08 -6.81
CA PRO A 91 1.16 -1.74 -6.81
C PRO A 91 1.69 -1.42 -8.20
N ILE A 92 2.70 -0.57 -8.23
CA ILE A 92 3.42 -0.23 -9.46
C ILE A 92 4.60 -1.17 -9.63
N LEU A 93 4.69 -1.83 -10.79
CA LEU A 93 5.85 -2.61 -11.17
C LEU A 93 7.02 -1.69 -11.48
N VAL A 94 8.14 -1.90 -10.80
CA VAL A 94 9.37 -1.12 -11.01
C VAL A 94 10.56 -2.04 -11.29
N SER A 95 11.54 -1.50 -12.02
CA SER A 95 12.82 -2.19 -12.24
C SER A 95 13.58 -2.32 -10.92
N ALA A 96 14.16 -3.49 -10.69
CA ALA A 96 15.06 -3.78 -9.58
C ALA A 96 16.47 -4.18 -10.09
N LEU A 97 16.84 -3.70 -11.28
CA LEU A 97 18.20 -3.89 -11.80
C LEU A 97 19.19 -3.10 -10.93
N GLU A 98 20.23 -3.77 -10.46
CA GLU A 98 21.26 -3.14 -9.65
C GLU A 98 22.07 -2.12 -10.45
N ASP A 99 22.38 -1.00 -9.80
CA ASP A 99 23.31 -0.02 -10.35
C ASP A 99 24.72 -0.65 -10.47
N GLY A 100 25.36 -0.49 -11.63
CA GLY A 100 26.65 -1.13 -11.92
C GLY A 100 26.57 -2.59 -12.43
N ALA A 101 25.39 -3.12 -12.71
CA ALA A 101 25.26 -4.41 -13.38
C ALA A 101 26.02 -4.42 -14.72
N SER A 102 26.67 -5.57 -15.05
CA SER A 102 27.38 -5.71 -16.32
C SER A 102 26.43 -5.57 -17.53
N GLU A 103 26.99 -5.17 -18.68
CA GLU A 103 26.21 -5.01 -19.93
C GLU A 103 25.41 -6.27 -20.29
N ALA A 104 25.99 -7.45 -20.07
CA ALA A 104 25.32 -8.72 -20.33
C ALA A 104 24.10 -8.90 -19.42
N VAL A 105 24.23 -8.58 -18.12
CA VAL A 105 23.14 -8.63 -17.15
C VAL A 105 22.06 -7.60 -17.50
N GLN A 106 22.45 -6.36 -17.81
CA GLN A 106 21.51 -5.32 -18.24
C GLN A 106 20.68 -5.73 -19.45
N LYS A 107 21.33 -6.30 -20.48
CA LYS A 107 20.66 -6.79 -21.71
C LYS A 107 19.67 -7.93 -21.41
N ALA A 108 20.09 -8.91 -20.60
CA ALA A 108 19.23 -10.04 -20.22
C ALA A 108 18.03 -9.55 -19.38
N TYR A 109 18.30 -8.69 -18.39
CA TYR A 109 17.28 -8.10 -17.53
C TYR A 109 16.26 -7.29 -18.33
N SER A 110 16.72 -6.39 -19.20
CA SER A 110 15.82 -5.52 -19.99
C SER A 110 14.88 -6.34 -20.89
N LYS A 111 15.36 -7.45 -21.47
CA LYS A 111 14.50 -8.36 -22.24
C LYS A 111 13.45 -9.03 -21.37
N ALA A 112 13.84 -9.55 -20.20
CA ALA A 112 12.92 -10.21 -19.28
C ALA A 112 11.92 -9.22 -18.67
N PHE A 113 12.38 -8.06 -18.23
CA PHE A 113 11.53 -7.01 -17.68
C PHE A 113 10.53 -6.48 -18.72
N GLY A 114 10.95 -6.29 -19.97
CA GLY A 114 10.06 -5.90 -21.07
C GLY A 114 8.93 -6.92 -21.31
N ILE A 115 9.20 -8.21 -21.14
CA ILE A 115 8.17 -9.25 -21.23
C ILE A 115 7.19 -9.14 -20.05
N VAL A 116 7.71 -8.98 -18.82
CA VAL A 116 6.88 -8.91 -17.61
C VAL A 116 6.03 -7.64 -17.59
N SER A 117 6.63 -6.49 -17.91
CA SER A 117 5.96 -5.19 -17.90
C SER A 117 4.93 -5.02 -19.02
N SER A 118 5.03 -5.78 -20.11
CA SER A 118 4.02 -5.82 -21.17
C SER A 118 2.88 -6.82 -20.91
N GLY A 119 2.98 -7.58 -19.84
CA GLY A 119 1.93 -8.49 -19.39
C GLY A 119 0.90 -7.79 -18.49
N THR A 120 0.18 -8.61 -17.72
CA THR A 120 -0.73 -8.14 -16.67
C THR A 120 -0.35 -8.74 -15.33
N ALA A 121 -0.70 -8.05 -14.25
CA ALA A 121 -0.55 -8.59 -12.90
C ALA A 121 -1.80 -8.28 -12.07
N SER A 122 -2.06 -9.14 -11.11
CA SER A 122 -3.08 -8.95 -10.09
C SER A 122 -2.50 -9.29 -8.73
N VAL A 123 -2.95 -8.59 -7.70
CA VAL A 123 -2.57 -8.82 -6.31
C VAL A 123 -3.73 -9.53 -5.60
N GLY A 124 -3.40 -10.49 -4.76
CA GLY A 124 -4.30 -11.13 -3.83
C GLY A 124 -3.71 -11.08 -2.43
N ASP A 125 -4.44 -11.57 -1.43
CA ASP A 125 -3.95 -11.60 -0.07
C ASP A 125 -2.67 -12.45 0.02
N GLY A 126 -1.54 -11.79 0.37
CA GLY A 126 -0.23 -12.41 0.50
C GLY A 126 0.44 -12.85 -0.82
N THR A 127 -0.09 -12.48 -1.98
CA THR A 127 0.40 -12.97 -3.28
C THR A 127 0.32 -11.93 -4.39
N ALA A 128 1.19 -12.09 -5.41
CA ALA A 128 1.05 -11.41 -6.69
C ALA A 128 1.12 -12.42 -7.83
N THR A 129 0.18 -12.34 -8.76
CA THR A 129 0.06 -13.22 -9.93
C THR A 129 0.35 -12.44 -11.20
N PHE A 130 1.39 -12.86 -11.91
CA PHE A 130 1.80 -12.28 -13.18
C PHE A 130 1.34 -13.15 -14.34
N LYS A 131 0.91 -12.52 -15.44
CA LYS A 131 0.51 -13.19 -16.68
C LYS A 131 1.25 -12.56 -17.85
N VAL A 132 1.98 -13.38 -18.60
CA VAL A 132 2.79 -12.94 -19.74
C VAL A 132 2.47 -13.76 -20.99
N TYR A 133 2.65 -13.18 -22.17
CA TYR A 133 2.40 -13.85 -23.45
C TYR A 133 3.65 -14.51 -24.04
N LYS A 134 4.81 -14.29 -23.42
CA LYS A 134 6.07 -14.96 -23.73
C LYS A 134 6.78 -15.25 -22.41
N LYS A 135 7.38 -16.44 -22.27
CA LYS A 135 8.16 -16.76 -21.05
C LYS A 135 9.50 -16.01 -21.09
N PRO A 136 9.89 -15.30 -20.00
CA PRO A 136 11.27 -14.86 -19.83
C PRO A 136 12.23 -16.06 -19.87
N VAL A 137 13.43 -15.84 -20.40
CA VAL A 137 14.47 -16.87 -20.53
C VAL A 137 15.55 -16.76 -19.46
N THR A 138 15.40 -15.83 -18.55
CA THR A 138 16.25 -15.62 -17.38
C THR A 138 15.40 -15.28 -16.17
N ASP A 139 15.86 -15.67 -15.00
CA ASP A 139 15.25 -15.24 -13.73
C ASP A 139 15.38 -13.74 -13.61
N ILE A 140 14.39 -13.10 -13.02
CA ILE A 140 14.34 -11.65 -12.89
C ILE A 140 13.82 -11.25 -11.51
N VAL A 141 14.48 -10.28 -10.89
CA VAL A 141 13.96 -9.60 -9.72
C VAL A 141 13.24 -8.33 -10.16
N VAL A 142 12.03 -8.14 -9.70
CA VAL A 142 11.25 -6.91 -9.95
C VAL A 142 10.79 -6.32 -8.63
N GLY A 143 10.55 -5.01 -8.61
CA GLY A 143 9.97 -4.33 -7.46
C GLY A 143 8.47 -4.13 -7.64
N LEU A 144 7.74 -4.31 -6.54
CA LEU A 144 6.33 -3.91 -6.40
C LEU A 144 6.29 -2.75 -5.41
N LYS A 145 6.01 -1.57 -5.90
CA LYS A 145 5.92 -0.37 -5.07
C LYS A 145 4.48 -0.12 -4.65
N GLY A 146 4.27 0.10 -3.36
CA GLY A 146 2.94 0.35 -2.80
C GLY A 146 2.19 -0.91 -2.37
N VAL A 147 2.95 -1.95 -1.97
CA VAL A 147 2.42 -3.16 -1.32
C VAL A 147 2.49 -3.02 0.17
#